data_758a9841cb4e432ca6182c3c2ac6f4df
#
_entry.id   758a9841cb4e432ca6182c3c2ac6f4df
#
_cell.length_a   1.000
_cell.length_b   1.000
_cell.length_c   1.000
_cell.angle_alpha   90.00
_cell.angle_beta   90.00
_cell.angle_gamma   90.00
#
_symmetry.space_group_name_H-M   'P 1'
#
loop_
_entity.id
_entity.type
_entity.pdbx_description
1 polymer ?
#
loop_
_entity_poly.entity_id
_entity_poly.type
_entity_poly.pdbx_seq_one_letter_code
_entity_poly.pdbx_strand_id
1 'polypeptide(L)'
;MNKKLKDLRYQNSAISPEKMLQNLKKDLEINVSVGIWYFTPGGGRFHERFVEEATIPERIEMAAEMAKLGVKGIEAHYPDEVNEENSHLYKQLEEETGIRLVGVPFSHFFNKMFEFGSLSNPDLDIRKKATEVAVGGLKLVKDIGADMAISWPGMDGYRYLHGKPFMQMWDLFETAMAEAMDAVPGVRVAIEPKGYEPAPNNIYRTTAEGLLAAQRIEKRLKNAENRQLLDEGHTLVGLNPEVGHVKMSFEILPAAFSMVMMDG
;
A
#
# COMPACT_ATOMS: atom_id res chain seq x y z
N MET A 1 8.00 5.34 20.71
CA MET A 1 9.29 5.27 19.99
C MET A 1 10.02 3.99 20.41
N ASN A 2 10.18 3.06 19.50
CA ASN A 2 10.69 1.71 19.78
C ASN A 2 12.13 1.77 20.32
N LYS A 3 12.38 1.17 21.48
CA LYS A 3 13.68 1.13 22.14
C LYS A 3 14.81 0.59 21.25
N LYS A 4 14.48 -0.36 20.35
CA LYS A 4 15.37 -0.93 19.33
C LYS A 4 15.89 0.09 18.28
N LEU A 5 15.09 1.07 17.91
CA LEU A 5 15.49 2.10 16.94
C LEU A 5 16.42 3.15 17.55
N LYS A 6 16.25 3.48 18.85
CA LYS A 6 17.21 4.31 19.56
C LYS A 6 18.60 3.65 19.61
N ASP A 7 18.64 2.35 19.87
CA ASP A 7 19.89 1.60 19.94
C ASP A 7 20.60 1.52 18.58
N LEU A 8 19.84 1.41 17.47
CA LEU A 8 20.38 1.44 16.10
C LEU A 8 20.99 2.80 15.71
N ARG A 9 20.41 3.92 16.13
CA ARG A 9 20.94 5.27 15.86
C ARG A 9 22.32 5.50 16.47
N TYR A 10 22.54 5.01 17.67
CA TYR A 10 23.80 5.19 18.38
C TYR A 10 24.85 4.12 18.02
N GLN A 11 24.42 2.94 17.60
CA GLN A 11 25.32 1.87 17.19
C GLN A 11 25.97 2.15 15.82
N ASN A 12 25.28 2.84 14.90
CA ASN A 12 25.83 3.16 13.59
C ASN A 12 26.98 4.17 13.61
N SER A 13 27.07 5.02 14.62
CA SER A 13 28.20 5.96 14.79
C SER A 13 29.45 5.33 15.41
N ALA A 14 29.34 4.09 15.90
CA ALA A 14 30.42 3.38 16.61
C ALA A 14 30.81 2.04 15.97
N ILE A 15 30.26 1.71 14.79
CA ILE A 15 30.59 0.45 14.09
C ILE A 15 31.90 0.65 13.32
N SER A 16 32.92 -0.17 13.63
CA SER A 16 34.17 -0.15 12.85
C SER A 16 33.92 -0.55 11.40
N PRO A 17 34.76 -0.09 10.43
CA PRO A 17 34.67 -0.49 9.03
C PRO A 17 34.67 -2.01 8.85
N GLU A 18 35.41 -2.76 9.65
CA GLU A 18 35.48 -4.22 9.62
C GLU A 18 34.13 -4.85 10.03
N LYS A 19 33.48 -4.32 11.06
CA LYS A 19 32.17 -4.80 11.52
C LYS A 19 31.07 -4.43 10.52
N MET A 20 31.19 -3.27 9.86
CA MET A 20 30.34 -2.85 8.77
C MET A 20 30.46 -3.82 7.58
N LEU A 21 31.70 -4.18 7.22
CA LEU A 21 31.97 -5.15 6.16
C LEU A 21 31.45 -6.56 6.50
N GLN A 22 31.58 -6.97 7.76
CA GLN A 22 31.01 -8.24 8.24
C GLN A 22 29.49 -8.25 8.19
N ASN A 23 28.84 -7.11 8.51
CA ASN A 23 27.37 -7.00 8.42
C ASN A 23 26.90 -7.03 6.96
N LEU A 24 27.65 -6.42 6.04
CA LEU A 24 27.37 -6.47 4.58
C LEU A 24 27.57 -7.87 3.97
N LYS A 25 28.35 -8.74 4.61
CA LYS A 25 28.56 -10.13 4.19
C LYS A 25 27.55 -11.11 4.76
N LYS A 26 26.67 -10.68 5.66
CA LYS A 26 25.55 -11.52 6.10
C LYS A 26 24.53 -11.58 4.97
N ASP A 27 24.14 -12.81 4.66
CA ASP A 27 23.03 -13.01 3.73
C ASP A 27 21.80 -12.26 4.27
N LEU A 28 21.34 -11.28 3.51
CA LEU A 28 20.07 -10.63 3.80
C LEU A 28 18.97 -11.60 3.40
N GLU A 29 18.21 -12.07 4.37
CA GLU A 29 17.00 -12.83 4.10
C GLU A 29 15.95 -11.87 3.54
N ILE A 30 15.91 -11.74 2.21
CA ILE A 30 14.96 -10.88 1.51
C ILE A 30 13.79 -11.75 1.09
N ASN A 31 12.61 -11.46 1.63
CA ASN A 31 11.37 -12.02 1.12
C ASN A 31 10.87 -11.17 -0.05
N VAL A 32 10.62 -11.82 -1.18
CA VAL A 32 10.18 -11.15 -2.41
C VAL A 32 8.71 -11.44 -2.64
N SER A 33 7.94 -10.39 -2.91
CA SER A 33 6.58 -10.48 -3.44
C SER A 33 6.52 -10.01 -4.89
N VAL A 34 5.47 -10.39 -5.61
CA VAL A 34 5.20 -9.98 -6.99
C VAL A 34 3.74 -9.58 -7.13
N GLY A 35 3.47 -8.51 -7.87
CA GLY A 35 2.09 -8.12 -8.18
C GLY A 35 1.50 -9.01 -9.27
N ILE A 36 0.28 -9.53 -9.05
CA ILE A 36 -0.41 -10.39 -10.04
C ILE A 36 -0.65 -9.69 -11.38
N TRP A 37 -0.67 -8.37 -11.38
CA TRP A 37 -0.81 -7.55 -12.58
C TRP A 37 0.36 -7.64 -13.56
N TYR A 38 1.52 -8.15 -13.14
CA TYR A 38 2.66 -8.38 -14.03
C TYR A 38 2.51 -9.62 -14.89
N PHE A 39 1.57 -10.51 -14.56
CA PHE A 39 1.27 -11.73 -15.34
C PHE A 39 0.20 -11.51 -16.42
N THR A 40 -0.18 -10.27 -16.68
CA THR A 40 -1.08 -9.96 -17.78
C THR A 40 -0.29 -9.38 -18.95
N PRO A 41 -0.56 -9.81 -20.17
CA PRO A 41 0.09 -9.29 -21.37
C PRO A 41 -0.24 -7.81 -21.59
N GLY A 42 0.71 -7.07 -22.15
CA GLY A 42 0.51 -5.69 -22.53
C GLY A 42 0.87 -4.65 -21.49
N GLY A 43 1.44 -5.05 -20.35
CA GLY A 43 2.28 -4.27 -19.42
C GLY A 43 1.81 -2.92 -18.94
N GLY A 44 0.72 -2.36 -19.45
CA GLY A 44 0.33 -1.00 -19.12
C GLY A 44 -1.11 -0.86 -18.68
N ARG A 45 -1.32 -0.45 -17.45
CA ARG A 45 -2.66 -0.05 -16.95
C ARG A 45 -3.20 1.19 -17.65
N PHE A 46 -2.35 1.92 -18.37
CA PHE A 46 -2.62 3.25 -18.89
C PHE A 46 -2.62 3.34 -20.43
N HIS A 47 -2.50 2.21 -21.13
CA HIS A 47 -2.55 2.15 -22.60
C HIS A 47 -3.19 0.85 -23.07
N GLU A 48 -3.50 0.79 -24.38
CA GLU A 48 -4.12 -0.37 -25.00
C GLU A 48 -3.22 -1.61 -24.90
N ARG A 49 -3.86 -2.76 -24.75
CA ARG A 49 -3.19 -4.06 -24.71
C ARG A 49 -3.00 -4.60 -26.11
N PHE A 50 -1.84 -5.23 -26.32
CA PHE A 50 -1.51 -5.86 -27.62
C PHE A 50 -2.00 -7.30 -27.74
N VAL A 51 -2.37 -7.93 -26.63
CA VAL A 51 -2.88 -9.29 -26.55
C VAL A 51 -4.00 -9.35 -25.50
N GLU A 52 -4.81 -10.41 -25.58
CA GLU A 52 -5.86 -10.62 -24.60
C GLU A 52 -5.33 -10.69 -23.17
N GLU A 53 -6.13 -10.26 -22.25
CA GLU A 53 -5.81 -10.30 -20.83
C GLU A 53 -5.88 -11.73 -20.32
N ALA A 54 -4.84 -12.16 -19.62
CA ALA A 54 -4.87 -13.42 -18.89
C ALA A 54 -5.91 -13.35 -17.76
N THR A 55 -6.68 -14.40 -17.61
CA THR A 55 -7.63 -14.57 -16.50
C THR A 55 -6.91 -14.68 -15.16
N ILE A 56 -7.61 -14.44 -14.05
CA ILE A 56 -7.00 -14.58 -12.72
C ILE A 56 -6.46 -15.99 -12.47
N PRO A 57 -7.16 -17.09 -12.80
CA PRO A 57 -6.58 -18.43 -12.70
C PRO A 57 -5.27 -18.61 -13.48
N GLU A 58 -5.21 -18.17 -14.73
CA GLU A 58 -3.99 -18.24 -15.54
C GLU A 58 -2.84 -17.43 -14.94
N ARG A 59 -3.12 -16.24 -14.39
CA ARG A 59 -2.10 -15.44 -13.69
C ARG A 59 -1.59 -16.12 -12.42
N ILE A 60 -2.46 -16.83 -11.70
CA ILE A 60 -2.10 -17.58 -10.51
C ILE A 60 -1.21 -18.78 -10.88
N GLU A 61 -1.50 -19.48 -11.97
CA GLU A 61 -0.63 -20.54 -12.50
C GLU A 61 0.76 -20.01 -12.84
N MET A 62 0.85 -18.84 -13.52
CA MET A 62 2.14 -18.18 -13.80
C MET A 62 2.86 -17.77 -12.51
N ALA A 63 2.12 -17.24 -11.52
CA ALA A 63 2.68 -16.85 -10.23
C ALA A 63 3.24 -18.06 -9.45
N ALA A 64 2.59 -19.24 -9.55
CA ALA A 64 3.06 -20.47 -8.92
C ALA A 64 4.47 -20.85 -9.38
N GLU A 65 4.80 -20.63 -10.65
CA GLU A 65 6.15 -20.88 -11.17
C GLU A 65 7.23 -20.01 -10.51
N MET A 66 6.87 -18.83 -9.97
CA MET A 66 7.79 -17.92 -9.30
C MET A 66 8.30 -18.49 -7.96
N ALA A 67 7.60 -19.47 -7.37
CA ALA A 67 8.10 -20.15 -6.17
C ALA A 67 9.48 -20.78 -6.39
N LYS A 68 9.76 -21.28 -7.59
CA LYS A 68 11.06 -21.86 -7.98
C LYS A 68 12.19 -20.82 -7.97
N LEU A 69 11.85 -19.53 -8.03
CA LEU A 69 12.77 -18.40 -7.97
C LEU A 69 12.88 -17.79 -6.56
N GLY A 70 12.20 -18.38 -5.58
CA GLY A 70 12.23 -17.91 -4.19
C GLY A 70 11.20 -16.80 -3.86
N VAL A 71 10.26 -16.51 -4.75
CA VAL A 71 9.13 -15.62 -4.44
C VAL A 71 8.24 -16.27 -3.39
N LYS A 72 7.86 -15.50 -2.36
CA LYS A 72 7.05 -15.97 -1.23
C LYS A 72 5.76 -15.18 -1.04
N GLY A 73 5.58 -14.09 -1.77
CA GLY A 73 4.41 -13.24 -1.66
C GLY A 73 3.82 -12.86 -3.01
N ILE A 74 2.52 -12.61 -3.01
CA ILE A 74 1.80 -12.03 -4.14
C ILE A 74 0.96 -10.87 -3.65
N GLU A 75 0.75 -9.88 -4.52
CA GLU A 75 -0.13 -8.74 -4.28
C GLU A 75 -1.20 -8.71 -5.36
N ALA A 76 -2.43 -8.34 -4.99
CA ALA A 76 -3.56 -8.29 -5.91
C ALA A 76 -4.54 -7.18 -5.52
N HIS A 77 -5.03 -6.43 -6.52
CA HIS A 77 -5.95 -5.32 -6.31
C HIS A 77 -7.37 -5.80 -6.00
N TYR A 78 -7.95 -5.24 -4.94
CA TYR A 78 -9.36 -5.45 -4.60
C TYR A 78 -10.24 -4.34 -5.20
N PRO A 79 -11.36 -4.65 -5.83
CA PRO A 79 -11.94 -5.98 -6.07
C PRO A 79 -11.57 -6.62 -7.43
N ASP A 80 -10.75 -5.98 -8.26
CA ASP A 80 -10.59 -6.35 -9.67
C ASP A 80 -9.77 -7.63 -9.88
N GLU A 81 -8.76 -7.86 -9.06
CA GLU A 81 -7.85 -9.01 -9.19
C GLU A 81 -8.10 -10.05 -8.10
N VAL A 82 -8.45 -9.60 -6.88
CA VAL A 82 -8.88 -10.46 -5.78
C VAL A 82 -10.17 -9.95 -5.18
N ASN A 83 -11.11 -10.85 -4.92
CA ASN A 83 -12.41 -10.57 -4.30
C ASN A 83 -12.95 -11.81 -3.59
N GLU A 84 -14.16 -11.72 -3.06
CA GLU A 84 -14.82 -12.80 -2.31
C GLU A 84 -15.03 -14.08 -3.16
N GLU A 85 -15.18 -13.93 -4.48
CA GLU A 85 -15.46 -15.06 -5.37
C GLU A 85 -14.20 -15.85 -5.69
N ASN A 86 -13.03 -15.18 -5.82
CA ASN A 86 -11.78 -15.80 -6.25
C ASN A 86 -10.68 -15.90 -5.17
N SER A 87 -10.94 -15.41 -3.96
CA SER A 87 -9.97 -15.44 -2.85
C SER A 87 -9.49 -16.87 -2.50
N HIS A 88 -10.32 -17.87 -2.76
CA HIS A 88 -9.96 -19.28 -2.56
C HIS A 88 -8.77 -19.71 -3.45
N LEU A 89 -8.59 -19.13 -4.63
CA LEU A 89 -7.47 -19.43 -5.52
C LEU A 89 -6.12 -18.99 -4.92
N TYR A 90 -6.10 -17.89 -4.20
CA TYR A 90 -4.90 -17.40 -3.50
C TYR A 90 -4.55 -18.28 -2.29
N LYS A 91 -5.55 -18.81 -1.58
CA LYS A 91 -5.34 -19.81 -0.52
C LYS A 91 -4.77 -21.12 -1.08
N GLN A 92 -5.30 -21.58 -2.20
CA GLN A 92 -4.78 -22.74 -2.90
C GLN A 92 -3.34 -22.53 -3.35
N LEU A 93 -3.00 -21.35 -3.92
CA LEU A 93 -1.63 -21.01 -4.28
C LEU A 93 -0.68 -21.09 -3.08
N GLU A 94 -1.10 -20.59 -1.92
CA GLU A 94 -0.31 -20.67 -0.69
C GLU A 94 -0.10 -22.12 -0.24
N GLU A 95 -1.15 -22.94 -0.23
CA GLU A 95 -1.08 -24.34 0.14
C GLU A 95 -0.16 -25.16 -0.78
N GLU A 96 -0.18 -24.90 -2.09
CA GLU A 96 0.59 -25.65 -3.08
C GLU A 96 2.04 -25.19 -3.21
N THR A 97 2.33 -23.91 -3.00
CA THR A 97 3.63 -23.31 -3.35
C THR A 97 4.32 -22.56 -2.20
N GLY A 98 3.58 -22.22 -1.15
CA GLY A 98 4.03 -21.32 -0.09
C GLY A 98 4.01 -19.84 -0.47
N ILE A 99 3.53 -19.47 -1.68
CA ILE A 99 3.31 -18.07 -2.07
C ILE A 99 1.97 -17.62 -1.51
N ARG A 100 1.98 -16.66 -0.58
CA ARG A 100 0.77 -16.14 0.05
C ARG A 100 0.41 -14.73 -0.43
N LEU A 101 -0.86 -14.37 -0.36
CA LEU A 101 -1.28 -12.98 -0.58
C LEU A 101 -0.79 -12.13 0.61
N VAL A 102 0.09 -11.17 0.33
CA VAL A 102 0.73 -10.34 1.36
C VAL A 102 0.19 -8.92 1.41
N GLY A 103 -0.18 -8.36 0.26
CA GLY A 103 -0.69 -7.00 0.13
C GLY A 103 -1.92 -6.94 -0.76
N VAL A 104 -2.89 -6.10 -0.35
CA VAL A 104 -4.14 -5.90 -1.10
C VAL A 104 -4.33 -4.40 -1.37
N PRO A 105 -3.84 -3.93 -2.55
CA PRO A 105 -4.10 -2.55 -2.97
C PRO A 105 -5.58 -2.35 -3.30
N PHE A 106 -6.13 -1.17 -2.93
CA PHE A 106 -7.49 -0.79 -3.30
C PHE A 106 -7.56 -0.29 -4.73
N SER A 107 -8.49 -0.81 -5.53
CA SER A 107 -8.71 -0.40 -6.93
C SER A 107 -9.51 0.91 -7.05
N HIS A 108 -9.00 1.99 -6.48
CA HIS A 108 -9.63 3.31 -6.58
C HIS A 108 -9.34 4.04 -7.91
N PHE A 109 -8.76 3.37 -8.90
CA PHE A 109 -8.25 4.01 -10.12
C PHE A 109 -8.71 3.36 -11.44
N PHE A 110 -9.21 2.13 -11.42
CA PHE A 110 -9.71 1.48 -12.64
C PHE A 110 -11.11 1.96 -13.04
N ASN A 111 -11.95 2.30 -12.07
CA ASN A 111 -13.30 2.72 -12.36
C ASN A 111 -13.36 4.21 -12.72
N LYS A 112 -13.97 4.53 -13.87
CA LYS A 112 -14.14 5.90 -14.36
C LYS A 112 -14.84 6.81 -13.35
N MET A 113 -15.68 6.29 -12.47
CA MET A 113 -16.34 7.10 -11.44
C MET A 113 -15.35 7.85 -10.53
N PHE A 114 -14.13 7.34 -10.38
CA PHE A 114 -13.08 7.94 -9.56
C PHE A 114 -12.17 8.91 -10.31
N GLU A 115 -12.47 9.27 -11.56
CA GLU A 115 -11.60 10.12 -12.39
C GLU A 115 -11.27 11.50 -11.78
N PHE A 116 -12.11 11.98 -10.84
CA PHE A 116 -11.91 13.25 -10.13
C PHE A 116 -11.59 13.06 -8.64
N GLY A 117 -11.11 11.92 -8.26
CA GLY A 117 -10.77 11.53 -6.90
C GLY A 117 -11.61 10.37 -6.39
N SER A 118 -11.07 9.64 -5.45
CA SER A 118 -11.72 8.54 -4.75
C SER A 118 -12.11 8.97 -3.33
N LEU A 119 -11.26 8.68 -2.34
CA LEU A 119 -11.49 9.03 -0.94
C LEU A 119 -11.46 10.55 -0.67
N SER A 120 -10.80 11.35 -1.53
CA SER A 120 -10.82 12.81 -1.44
C SER A 120 -11.90 13.47 -2.30
N ASN A 121 -12.76 12.71 -2.96
CA ASN A 121 -13.77 13.25 -3.86
C ASN A 121 -14.74 14.17 -3.12
N PRO A 122 -15.01 15.39 -3.61
CA PRO A 122 -15.98 16.29 -2.99
C PRO A 122 -17.41 15.76 -3.07
N ASP A 123 -17.74 14.93 -4.06
CA ASP A 123 -19.02 14.23 -4.15
C ASP A 123 -19.11 13.15 -3.08
N LEU A 124 -20.12 13.28 -2.21
CA LEU A 124 -20.32 12.36 -1.08
C LEU A 124 -20.62 10.93 -1.53
N ASP A 125 -21.38 10.76 -2.61
CA ASP A 125 -21.80 9.42 -3.05
C ASP A 125 -20.63 8.67 -3.69
N ILE A 126 -19.78 9.36 -4.45
CA ILE A 126 -18.54 8.79 -4.99
C ILE A 126 -17.60 8.43 -3.84
N ARG A 127 -17.42 9.32 -2.86
CA ARG A 127 -16.58 9.06 -1.70
C ARG A 127 -17.08 7.88 -0.87
N LYS A 128 -18.40 7.73 -0.69
CA LYS A 128 -18.98 6.55 -0.05
C LYS A 128 -18.63 5.26 -0.80
N LYS A 129 -18.72 5.26 -2.13
CA LYS A 129 -18.32 4.10 -2.96
C LYS A 129 -16.84 3.77 -2.79
N ALA A 130 -15.97 4.77 -2.77
CA ALA A 130 -14.56 4.56 -2.49
C ALA A 130 -14.32 3.96 -1.09
N THR A 131 -15.06 4.46 -0.07
CA THR A 131 -15.00 3.90 1.29
C THR A 131 -15.51 2.45 1.34
N GLU A 132 -16.59 2.12 0.60
CA GLU A 132 -17.08 0.75 0.48
C GLU A 132 -16.02 -0.20 -0.12
N VAL A 133 -15.29 0.23 -1.15
CA VAL A 133 -14.17 -0.53 -1.72
C VAL A 133 -13.08 -0.74 -0.67
N ALA A 134 -12.70 0.30 0.07
CA ALA A 134 -11.71 0.17 1.14
C ALA A 134 -12.17 -0.80 2.23
N VAL A 135 -13.42 -0.71 2.68
CA VAL A 135 -14.00 -1.64 3.67
C VAL A 135 -13.99 -3.09 3.16
N GLY A 136 -14.35 -3.32 1.90
CA GLY A 136 -14.30 -4.65 1.30
C GLY A 136 -12.88 -5.20 1.26
N GLY A 137 -11.91 -4.41 0.80
CA GLY A 137 -10.51 -4.81 0.78
C GLY A 137 -9.94 -5.11 2.18
N LEU A 138 -10.28 -4.30 3.18
CA LEU A 138 -9.88 -4.55 4.58
C LEU A 138 -10.48 -5.85 5.12
N LYS A 139 -11.75 -6.14 4.83
CA LYS A 139 -12.37 -7.43 5.19
C LYS A 139 -11.64 -8.59 4.56
N LEU A 140 -11.34 -8.49 3.25
CA LEU A 140 -10.59 -9.53 2.54
C LEU A 140 -9.21 -9.75 3.17
N VAL A 141 -8.46 -8.68 3.50
CA VAL A 141 -7.16 -8.78 4.20
C VAL A 141 -7.31 -9.58 5.49
N LYS A 142 -8.32 -9.26 6.29
CA LYS A 142 -8.59 -9.96 7.57
C LYS A 142 -8.95 -11.43 7.36
N ASP A 143 -9.79 -11.72 6.37
CA ASP A 143 -10.32 -13.07 6.11
C ASP A 143 -9.29 -14.02 5.47
N ILE A 144 -8.40 -13.49 4.64
CA ILE A 144 -7.36 -14.28 3.99
C ILE A 144 -6.05 -14.34 4.81
N GLY A 145 -5.88 -13.42 5.76
CA GLY A 145 -4.68 -13.31 6.58
C GLY A 145 -3.51 -12.62 5.87
N ALA A 146 -3.79 -11.70 4.93
CA ALA A 146 -2.77 -10.87 4.32
C ALA A 146 -2.16 -9.88 5.34
N ASP A 147 -0.94 -9.40 5.07
CA ASP A 147 -0.22 -8.55 6.03
C ASP A 147 -0.80 -7.15 6.13
N MET A 148 -1.31 -6.61 5.01
CA MET A 148 -1.81 -5.24 4.94
C MET A 148 -2.69 -5.00 3.71
N ALA A 149 -3.53 -3.98 3.82
CA ALA A 149 -4.10 -3.30 2.66
C ALA A 149 -3.16 -2.17 2.20
N ILE A 150 -3.22 -1.81 0.91
CA ILE A 150 -2.42 -0.72 0.36
C ILE A 150 -3.37 0.34 -0.22
N SER A 151 -3.20 1.59 0.22
CA SER A 151 -3.92 2.73 -0.31
C SER A 151 -3.01 3.58 -1.18
N TRP A 152 -3.12 3.40 -2.49
CA TRP A 152 -2.48 4.24 -3.46
C TRP A 152 -3.46 5.32 -3.92
N PRO A 153 -3.22 6.62 -3.63
CA PRO A 153 -4.15 7.70 -3.97
C PRO A 153 -4.01 8.16 -5.42
N GLY A 154 -3.99 7.21 -6.37
CA GLY A 154 -3.67 7.46 -7.78
C GLY A 154 -4.57 8.47 -8.48
N MET A 155 -5.87 8.50 -8.16
CA MET A 155 -6.85 9.44 -8.73
C MET A 155 -7.14 10.61 -7.79
N ASP A 156 -6.70 10.55 -6.53
CA ASP A 156 -6.85 11.63 -5.56
C ASP A 156 -5.80 12.70 -5.81
N GLY A 157 -6.13 13.62 -6.73
CA GLY A 157 -5.19 14.60 -7.22
C GLY A 157 -5.85 15.74 -8.00
N TYR A 158 -5.06 16.47 -8.77
CA TYR A 158 -5.53 17.64 -9.51
C TYR A 158 -4.68 17.94 -10.75
N ARG A 159 -5.29 18.54 -11.77
CA ARG A 159 -4.57 19.05 -12.95
C ARG A 159 -4.03 20.45 -12.74
N TYR A 160 -4.87 21.33 -12.21
CA TYR A 160 -4.57 22.74 -12.00
C TYR A 160 -4.71 23.05 -10.52
N LEU A 161 -3.74 23.77 -9.97
CA LEU A 161 -3.71 24.07 -8.53
C LEU A 161 -4.65 25.20 -8.10
N HIS A 162 -5.05 26.09 -9.05
CA HIS A 162 -5.91 27.21 -8.74
C HIS A 162 -7.30 26.76 -8.27
N GLY A 163 -7.74 27.29 -7.13
CA GLY A 163 -9.03 26.98 -6.54
C GLY A 163 -9.14 25.58 -5.92
N LYS A 164 -8.01 24.86 -5.75
CA LYS A 164 -8.02 23.55 -5.11
C LYS A 164 -7.98 23.67 -3.59
N PRO A 165 -8.98 23.11 -2.90
CA PRO A 165 -9.04 23.15 -1.44
C PRO A 165 -8.22 22.01 -0.83
N PHE A 166 -6.88 22.09 -0.83
CA PHE A 166 -5.99 21.02 -0.36
C PHE A 166 -6.34 20.53 1.05
N MET A 167 -6.59 21.46 1.97
CA MET A 167 -6.97 21.08 3.34
C MET A 167 -8.22 20.22 3.38
N GLN A 168 -9.22 20.55 2.54
CA GLN A 168 -10.43 19.74 2.42
C GLN A 168 -10.15 18.39 1.77
N MET A 169 -9.32 18.33 0.73
CA MET A 169 -8.95 17.08 0.06
C MET A 169 -8.25 16.12 1.03
N TRP A 170 -7.30 16.60 1.81
CA TRP A 170 -6.63 15.81 2.86
C TRP A 170 -7.63 15.37 3.94
N ASP A 171 -8.46 16.28 4.43
CA ASP A 171 -9.45 15.98 5.48
C ASP A 171 -10.44 14.90 5.03
N LEU A 172 -10.95 15.00 3.81
CA LEU A 172 -11.88 14.01 3.23
C LEU A 172 -11.22 12.63 3.09
N PHE A 173 -10.00 12.57 2.52
CA PHE A 173 -9.26 11.33 2.37
C PHE A 173 -8.97 10.66 3.71
N GLU A 174 -8.40 11.41 4.64
CA GLU A 174 -8.00 10.93 5.95
C GLU A 174 -9.22 10.48 6.78
N THR A 175 -10.34 11.19 6.67
CA THR A 175 -11.60 10.84 7.36
C THR A 175 -12.19 9.57 6.77
N ALA A 176 -12.31 9.47 5.44
CA ALA A 176 -12.88 8.29 4.77
C ALA A 176 -12.04 7.03 5.03
N MET A 177 -10.70 7.14 5.05
CA MET A 177 -9.82 6.04 5.40
C MET A 177 -10.00 5.60 6.86
N ALA A 178 -10.04 6.55 7.79
CA ALA A 178 -10.27 6.24 9.20
C ALA A 178 -11.64 5.57 9.43
N GLU A 179 -12.69 6.03 8.75
CA GLU A 179 -14.01 5.40 8.78
C GLU A 179 -13.99 3.95 8.26
N ALA A 180 -13.26 3.70 7.16
CA ALA A 180 -13.09 2.34 6.63
C ALA A 180 -12.35 1.44 7.62
N MET A 181 -11.28 1.91 8.22
CA MET A 181 -10.51 1.16 9.22
C MET A 181 -11.29 0.93 10.52
N ASP A 182 -12.10 1.87 10.94
CA ASP A 182 -12.98 1.70 12.12
C ASP A 182 -14.14 0.71 11.87
N ALA A 183 -14.55 0.55 10.61
CA ALA A 183 -15.51 -0.47 10.22
C ALA A 183 -14.90 -1.89 10.21
N VAL A 184 -13.57 -2.01 10.03
CA VAL A 184 -12.84 -3.28 10.02
C VAL A 184 -11.58 -3.15 10.88
N PRO A 185 -11.73 -3.20 12.21
CA PRO A 185 -10.61 -2.95 13.12
C PRO A 185 -9.53 -4.04 13.07
N GLY A 186 -8.31 -3.66 13.47
CA GLY A 186 -7.17 -4.55 13.61
C GLY A 186 -6.41 -4.82 12.29
N VAL A 187 -6.80 -4.19 11.18
CA VAL A 187 -6.12 -4.34 9.89
C VAL A 187 -5.16 -3.19 9.65
N ARG A 188 -3.97 -3.49 9.15
CA ARG A 188 -2.96 -2.50 8.78
C ARG A 188 -3.22 -1.95 7.38
N VAL A 189 -2.97 -0.65 7.20
CA VAL A 189 -2.99 0.03 5.90
C VAL A 189 -1.64 0.66 5.64
N ALA A 190 -1.08 0.42 4.46
CA ALA A 190 0.09 1.14 3.97
C ALA A 190 -0.36 2.18 2.94
N ILE A 191 -0.04 3.45 3.15
CA ILE A 191 -0.21 4.50 2.14
C ILE A 191 0.97 4.43 1.18
N GLU A 192 0.69 4.52 -0.11
CA GLU A 192 1.70 4.53 -1.17
C GLU A 192 1.75 5.90 -1.84
N PRO A 193 2.62 6.82 -1.38
CA PRO A 193 2.76 8.15 -1.97
C PRO A 193 3.28 8.08 -3.40
N LYS A 194 2.78 8.97 -4.26
CA LYS A 194 3.22 9.11 -5.65
C LYS A 194 3.12 10.56 -6.10
N GLY A 195 4.15 11.07 -6.77
CA GLY A 195 4.19 12.47 -7.19
C GLY A 195 3.11 12.83 -8.20
N TYR A 196 2.88 11.97 -9.18
CA TYR A 196 1.93 12.13 -10.28
C TYR A 196 1.59 10.78 -10.89
N GLU A 197 0.63 10.74 -11.82
CA GLU A 197 0.15 9.59 -12.59
C GLU A 197 -0.77 8.66 -11.76
N PRO A 198 -2.00 8.36 -12.28
CA PRO A 198 -2.59 8.95 -13.48
C PRO A 198 -3.02 10.41 -13.29
N ALA A 199 -3.31 10.86 -12.08
CA ALA A 199 -3.52 12.28 -11.82
C ALA A 199 -2.20 13.04 -12.03
N PRO A 200 -2.20 14.19 -12.73
CA PRO A 200 -0.98 14.97 -12.95
C PRO A 200 -0.27 15.42 -11.68
N ASN A 201 -0.99 15.57 -10.59
CA ASN A 201 -0.46 15.83 -9.25
C ASN A 201 -1.31 15.09 -8.24
N ASN A 202 -0.69 14.27 -7.39
CA ASN A 202 -1.39 13.59 -6.30
C ASN A 202 -1.40 14.45 -5.02
N ILE A 203 -2.34 14.17 -4.13
CA ILE A 203 -2.46 14.89 -2.85
C ILE A 203 -1.40 14.47 -1.83
N TYR A 204 -0.83 13.28 -1.96
CA TYR A 204 0.29 12.77 -1.18
C TYR A 204 1.41 12.38 -2.13
N ARG A 205 2.39 13.26 -2.27
CA ARG A 205 3.42 13.19 -3.31
C ARG A 205 4.73 12.61 -2.81
N THR A 206 5.04 12.85 -1.55
CA THR A 206 6.33 12.54 -0.93
C THR A 206 6.16 11.60 0.25
N THR A 207 7.25 10.95 0.65
CA THR A 207 7.32 10.14 1.85
C THR A 207 6.86 10.91 3.10
N ALA A 208 7.30 12.16 3.25
CA ALA A 208 6.93 12.99 4.39
C ALA A 208 5.42 13.31 4.41
N GLU A 209 4.82 13.61 3.24
CA GLU A 209 3.37 13.85 3.14
C GLU A 209 2.58 12.59 3.47
N GLY A 210 3.04 11.42 3.01
CA GLY A 210 2.45 10.12 3.36
C GLY A 210 2.52 9.83 4.87
N LEU A 211 3.65 10.10 5.53
CA LEU A 211 3.79 9.94 6.97
C LEU A 211 2.84 10.86 7.75
N LEU A 212 2.70 12.11 7.31
CA LEU A 212 1.72 13.02 7.91
C LEU A 212 0.29 12.51 7.75
N ALA A 213 -0.06 11.96 6.59
CA ALA A 213 -1.36 11.35 6.36
C ALA A 213 -1.58 10.15 7.29
N ALA A 214 -0.62 9.24 7.38
CA ALA A 214 -0.66 8.06 8.25
C ALA A 214 -0.95 8.46 9.70
N GLN A 215 -0.15 9.37 10.26
CA GLN A 215 -0.32 9.87 11.62
C GLN A 215 -1.67 10.57 11.86
N ARG A 216 -2.18 11.29 10.86
CA ARG A 216 -3.49 11.96 10.97
C ARG A 216 -4.65 10.98 10.89
N ILE A 217 -4.54 9.92 10.08
CA ILE A 217 -5.54 8.85 10.03
C ILE A 217 -5.58 8.12 11.37
N GLU A 218 -4.44 7.73 11.94
CA GLU A 218 -4.39 7.06 13.25
C GLU A 218 -5.03 7.92 14.37
N LYS A 219 -4.81 9.23 14.35
CA LYS A 219 -5.44 10.16 15.31
C LYS A 219 -6.97 10.25 15.15
N ARG A 220 -7.51 9.91 13.98
CA ARG A 220 -8.95 9.93 13.69
C ARG A 220 -9.64 8.61 14.06
N LEU A 221 -8.91 7.52 14.26
CA LEU A 221 -9.47 6.22 14.62
C LEU A 221 -10.22 6.31 15.96
N LYS A 222 -11.43 5.77 15.99
CA LYS A 222 -12.35 5.82 17.13
C LYS A 222 -12.71 4.43 17.65
N ASN A 223 -12.57 3.39 16.81
CA ASN A 223 -12.87 2.02 17.22
C ASN A 223 -11.98 1.60 18.40
N ALA A 224 -12.60 0.96 19.41
CA ALA A 224 -11.90 0.61 20.64
C ALA A 224 -10.72 -0.36 20.42
N GLU A 225 -10.85 -1.33 19.50
CA GLU A 225 -9.78 -2.27 19.15
C GLU A 225 -8.62 -1.52 18.49
N ASN A 226 -8.87 -0.64 17.52
CA ASN A 226 -7.85 0.18 16.89
C ASN A 226 -7.14 1.07 17.90
N ARG A 227 -7.89 1.71 18.80
CA ARG A 227 -7.32 2.56 19.85
C ARG A 227 -6.45 1.77 20.82
N GLN A 228 -6.88 0.58 21.21
CA GLN A 228 -6.11 -0.30 22.09
C GLN A 228 -4.78 -0.69 21.42
N LEU A 229 -4.80 -1.11 20.14
CA LEU A 229 -3.58 -1.47 19.41
C LEU A 229 -2.59 -0.31 19.31
N LEU A 230 -3.07 0.92 19.07
CA LEU A 230 -2.22 2.12 19.06
C LEU A 230 -1.63 2.41 20.44
N ASP A 231 -2.42 2.27 21.51
CA ASP A 231 -1.96 2.48 22.89
C ASP A 231 -0.93 1.42 23.32
N GLU A 232 -0.99 0.22 22.76
CA GLU A 232 -0.01 -0.86 22.91
C GLU A 232 1.26 -0.62 22.07
N GLY A 233 1.29 0.42 21.24
CA GLY A 233 2.45 0.83 20.43
C GLY A 233 2.52 0.16 19.04
N HIS A 234 1.42 -0.42 18.56
CA HIS A 234 1.34 -0.89 17.18
C HIS A 234 1.13 0.28 16.21
N THR A 235 1.71 0.18 15.03
CA THR A 235 1.41 1.05 13.89
C THR A 235 0.32 0.40 13.07
N LEU A 236 -0.80 1.10 12.88
CA LEU A 236 -1.91 0.63 12.03
C LEU A 236 -1.88 1.24 10.65
N VAL A 237 -1.32 2.45 10.51
CA VAL A 237 -1.15 3.11 9.21
C VAL A 237 0.32 3.43 9.01
N GLY A 238 0.92 2.76 8.05
CA GLY A 238 2.32 2.96 7.65
C GLY A 238 2.43 3.38 6.18
N LEU A 239 3.62 3.23 5.62
CA LEU A 239 3.87 3.52 4.21
C LEU A 239 4.36 2.31 3.44
N ASN A 240 4.00 2.28 2.16
CA ASN A 240 4.62 1.46 1.13
C ASN A 240 5.46 2.38 0.22
N PRO A 241 6.77 2.62 0.51
CA PRO A 241 7.61 3.50 -0.30
C PRO A 241 8.06 2.77 -1.58
N GLU A 242 7.24 2.81 -2.60
CA GLU A 242 7.56 2.26 -3.91
C GLU A 242 8.73 3.06 -4.53
N VAL A 243 9.79 2.34 -4.95
CA VAL A 243 11.06 2.92 -5.41
C VAL A 243 10.89 3.88 -6.59
N GLY A 244 10.04 3.51 -7.57
CA GLY A 244 9.74 4.35 -8.73
C GLY A 244 9.02 5.63 -8.30
N HIS A 245 8.04 5.54 -7.39
CA HIS A 245 7.29 6.70 -6.90
C HIS A 245 8.16 7.67 -6.11
N VAL A 246 9.05 7.16 -5.26
CA VAL A 246 10.04 7.99 -4.54
C VAL A 246 10.91 8.75 -5.53
N LYS A 247 11.39 8.08 -6.59
CA LYS A 247 12.17 8.74 -7.67
C LYS A 247 11.35 9.76 -8.45
N MET A 248 10.10 9.45 -8.78
CA MET A 248 9.18 10.40 -9.44
C MET A 248 8.96 11.67 -8.63
N SER A 249 9.04 11.58 -7.31
CA SER A 249 8.91 12.71 -6.38
C SER A 249 10.23 13.45 -6.12
N PHE A 250 11.31 13.09 -6.84
CA PHE A 250 12.66 13.65 -6.68
C PHE A 250 13.26 13.44 -5.29
N GLU A 251 12.81 12.43 -4.55
CA GLU A 251 13.34 12.10 -3.24
C GLU A 251 14.58 11.20 -3.37
N ILE A 252 15.41 11.20 -2.32
CA ILE A 252 16.58 10.34 -2.19
C ILE A 252 16.14 9.07 -1.45
N LEU A 253 16.25 7.90 -2.10
CA LEU A 253 15.79 6.62 -1.57
C LEU A 253 16.25 6.32 -0.13
N PRO A 254 17.54 6.43 0.23
CA PRO A 254 17.97 6.19 1.60
C PRO A 254 17.28 7.10 2.63
N ALA A 255 17.00 8.36 2.26
CA ALA A 255 16.31 9.29 3.15
C ALA A 255 14.84 8.91 3.32
N ALA A 256 14.14 8.56 2.22
CA ALA A 256 12.75 8.12 2.25
C ALA A 256 12.59 6.87 3.12
N PHE A 257 13.39 5.82 2.89
CA PHE A 257 13.36 4.61 3.71
C PHE A 257 13.72 4.88 5.18
N SER A 258 14.69 5.78 5.44
CA SER A 258 15.03 6.14 6.82
C SER A 258 13.88 6.82 7.56
N MET A 259 13.12 7.70 6.87
CA MET A 259 11.92 8.30 7.46
C MET A 259 10.87 7.25 7.81
N VAL A 260 10.58 6.32 6.89
CA VAL A 260 9.61 5.23 7.15
C VAL A 260 10.05 4.36 8.31
N MET A 261 11.34 3.99 8.39
CA MET A 261 11.87 3.18 9.50
C MET A 261 11.82 3.90 10.85
N MET A 262 11.77 5.22 10.87
CA MET A 262 11.73 6.03 12.10
C MET A 262 10.32 6.34 12.57
N ASP A 263 9.43 6.62 11.68
CA ASP A 263 8.17 7.29 11.97
C ASP A 263 6.95 6.63 11.25
N GLY A 264 7.16 5.60 10.42
CA GLY A 264 6.12 4.90 9.65
C GLY A 264 5.85 3.47 10.04
#